data_a96b3be701e9623e1e1581bcdf41dfd7
#
_entry.id   a96b3be701e9623e1e1581bcdf41dfd7
#
_cell.length_a   1.000
_cell.length_b   1.000
_cell.length_c   1.000
_cell.angle_alpha   90.00
_cell.angle_beta   90.00
_cell.angle_gamma   90.00
#
_symmetry.space_group_name_H-M   'P 1'
#
loop_
_entity.id
_entity.type
_entity.pdbx_description
1 polymer ?
#
loop_
_entity_poly.entity_id
_entity_poly.type
_entity_poly.pdbx_seq_one_letter_code
_entity_poly.pdbx_strand_id
1 'polypeptide(L)'
;RTSLNNHIKNYTFFSYKKEEALHLSQRETAKITCCLENIEDELHHPIDTHSSTILSRHIELLLDYCTRYYERQFITRENKNKTLLDKMEKLLEHHIASGQLQNGIMPDPKILSEELGLSPAYFEDLLKFETGKTLEEYFQLKRLETAKRMLLQKDCMPTIIAKQLGYPSVQYFSLIFKKIPGFSPSEYRYSHN
;
A
#
# COMPACT_ATOMS: atom_id res chain seq x y z
N ARG A 1 -12.28 23.07 17.54
CA ARG A 1 -11.30 22.07 17.07
C ARG A 1 -11.27 22.19 15.55
N THR A 2 -10.16 22.65 14.99
CA THR A 2 -9.98 22.86 13.55
C THR A 2 -10.04 21.54 12.77
N SER A 3 -10.57 21.57 11.56
CA SER A 3 -10.66 20.41 10.65
C SER A 3 -9.28 19.75 10.42
N LEU A 4 -8.21 20.55 10.43
CA LEU A 4 -6.83 20.14 10.26
C LEU A 4 -6.41 19.01 11.21
N ASN A 5 -6.79 19.07 12.51
CA ASN A 5 -6.42 18.02 13.48
C ASN A 5 -7.00 16.65 13.15
N ASN A 6 -8.11 16.59 12.44
CA ASN A 6 -8.73 15.33 12.01
C ASN A 6 -8.09 14.80 10.72
N HIS A 7 -7.54 15.68 9.88
CA HIS A 7 -6.98 15.34 8.57
C HIS A 7 -5.47 15.09 8.57
N ILE A 8 -4.73 15.58 9.58
CA ILE A 8 -3.26 15.49 9.60
C ILE A 8 -2.74 14.05 9.52
N LYS A 9 -3.51 13.09 10.05
CA LYS A 9 -3.18 11.66 10.00
C LYS A 9 -3.28 11.05 8.59
N ASN A 10 -3.95 11.73 7.66
CA ASN A 10 -4.10 11.27 6.29
C ASN A 10 -2.85 11.56 5.44
N TYR A 11 -1.97 12.43 5.93
CA TYR A 11 -0.73 12.79 5.24
C TYR A 11 0.39 11.85 5.66
N THR A 12 0.49 10.72 5.00
CA THR A 12 1.41 9.60 5.30
C THR A 12 2.88 9.96 5.13
N PHE A 13 3.18 10.92 4.25
CA PHE A 13 4.53 11.37 3.93
C PHE A 13 5.32 11.99 5.10
N PHE A 14 4.67 12.35 6.19
CA PHE A 14 5.37 12.75 7.41
C PHE A 14 6.19 11.60 8.04
N SER A 15 5.87 10.36 7.67
CA SER A 15 6.56 9.16 8.14
C SER A 15 7.57 8.60 7.13
N TYR A 16 7.81 9.32 6.02
CA TYR A 16 8.74 8.90 4.99
C TYR A 16 10.21 9.11 5.42
N LYS A 17 11.12 8.33 4.84
CA LYS A 17 12.56 8.50 5.03
C LYS A 17 13.08 9.67 4.18
N LYS A 18 14.26 10.17 4.54
CA LYS A 18 14.93 11.26 3.80
C LYS A 18 15.16 10.92 2.32
N GLU A 19 15.46 9.66 2.02
CA GLU A 19 15.70 9.16 0.66
C GLU A 19 14.42 9.11 -0.20
N GLU A 20 13.26 9.17 0.47
CA GLU A 20 11.92 9.19 -0.13
C GLU A 20 11.38 10.62 -0.30
N ALA A 21 12.20 11.62 0.02
CA ALA A 21 11.82 13.02 -0.02
C ALA A 21 11.24 13.44 -1.37
N LEU A 22 10.34 14.41 -1.31
CA LEU A 22 9.69 14.98 -2.47
C LEU A 22 10.69 15.77 -3.32
N HIS A 23 10.73 15.46 -4.62
CA HIS A 23 11.51 16.20 -5.59
C HIS A 23 10.58 17.13 -6.38
N LEU A 24 10.77 18.41 -6.21
CA LEU A 24 9.95 19.44 -6.82
C LEU A 24 10.57 19.96 -8.12
N SER A 25 9.75 20.16 -9.14
CA SER A 25 10.11 20.99 -10.29
C SER A 25 10.14 22.47 -9.91
N GLN A 26 10.73 23.32 -10.74
CA GLN A 26 10.78 24.74 -10.49
C GLN A 26 9.38 25.37 -10.30
N ARG A 27 8.37 24.93 -11.07
CA ARG A 27 6.98 25.40 -10.95
C ARG A 27 6.35 24.97 -9.64
N GLU A 28 6.62 23.74 -9.21
CA GLU A 28 6.11 23.19 -7.95
C GLU A 28 6.76 23.88 -6.75
N THR A 29 8.07 24.13 -6.82
CA THR A 29 8.78 24.92 -5.81
C THR A 29 8.16 26.31 -5.66
N ALA A 30 7.91 27.03 -6.74
CA ALA A 30 7.26 28.33 -6.69
C ALA A 30 5.88 28.27 -6.03
N LYS A 31 5.10 27.19 -6.27
CA LYS A 31 3.80 26.99 -5.65
C LYS A 31 3.91 26.75 -4.14
N ILE A 32 4.82 25.89 -3.73
CA ILE A 32 5.07 25.61 -2.29
C ILE A 32 5.56 26.87 -1.58
N THR A 33 6.51 27.62 -2.21
CA THR A 33 7.00 28.89 -1.65
C THR A 33 5.85 29.88 -1.44
N CYS A 34 4.97 30.07 -2.44
CA CYS A 34 3.80 30.94 -2.30
C CYS A 34 2.86 30.51 -1.16
N CYS A 35 2.66 29.19 -0.95
CA CYS A 35 1.86 28.71 0.19
C CYS A 35 2.54 29.04 1.54
N LEU A 36 3.87 28.91 1.61
CA LEU A 36 4.64 29.24 2.82
C LEU A 36 4.59 30.74 3.12
N GLU A 37 4.75 31.59 2.07
CA GLU A 37 4.62 33.05 2.19
C GLU A 37 3.24 33.45 2.72
N ASN A 38 2.16 32.86 2.20
CA ASN A 38 0.81 33.14 2.71
C ASN A 38 0.62 32.72 4.17
N ILE A 39 1.27 31.62 4.60
CA ILE A 39 1.26 31.18 6.02
C ILE A 39 2.03 32.19 6.87
N GLU A 40 3.20 32.63 6.39
CA GLU A 40 4.06 33.60 7.07
C GLU A 40 3.34 34.95 7.23
N ASP A 41 2.71 35.45 6.17
CA ASP A 41 1.92 36.68 6.18
C ASP A 41 0.80 36.62 7.22
N GLU A 42 0.05 35.52 7.27
CA GLU A 42 -1.03 35.33 8.25
C GLU A 42 -0.51 35.26 9.69
N LEU A 43 0.67 34.67 9.91
CA LEU A 43 1.31 34.62 11.23
C LEU A 43 1.77 36.00 11.74
N HIS A 44 2.06 36.92 10.82
CA HIS A 44 2.43 38.30 11.15
C HIS A 44 1.22 39.25 11.22
N HIS A 45 0.05 38.82 10.76
CA HIS A 45 -1.20 39.59 10.85
C HIS A 45 -1.67 39.68 12.31
N PRO A 46 -2.27 40.83 12.74
CA PRO A 46 -2.92 40.92 14.06
C PRO A 46 -3.99 39.84 14.24
N ILE A 47 -3.94 39.13 15.36
CA ILE A 47 -4.84 38.01 15.63
C ILE A 47 -6.29 38.49 15.72
N ASP A 48 -7.15 37.88 14.91
CA ASP A 48 -8.60 38.10 14.91
C ASP A 48 -9.39 36.79 14.96
N THR A 49 -10.72 36.85 14.84
CA THR A 49 -11.63 35.70 14.88
C THR A 49 -11.45 34.75 13.68
N HIS A 50 -10.82 35.18 12.61
CA HIS A 50 -10.63 34.43 11.35
C HIS A 50 -9.23 33.82 11.20
N SER A 51 -8.23 34.37 11.90
CA SER A 51 -6.81 33.97 11.77
C SER A 51 -6.59 32.46 11.88
N SER A 52 -7.19 31.78 12.86
CA SER A 52 -7.08 30.32 13.02
C SER A 52 -7.65 29.56 11.81
N THR A 53 -8.74 30.04 11.22
CA THR A 53 -9.38 29.39 10.08
C THR A 53 -8.56 29.61 8.81
N ILE A 54 -8.09 30.83 8.58
CA ILE A 54 -7.27 31.18 7.42
C ILE A 54 -5.96 30.37 7.45
N LEU A 55 -5.26 30.40 8.58
CA LEU A 55 -4.02 29.64 8.76
C LEU A 55 -4.22 28.11 8.52
N SER A 56 -5.31 27.54 9.08
CA SER A 56 -5.61 26.13 8.85
C SER A 56 -5.82 25.81 7.36
N ARG A 57 -6.49 26.69 6.61
CA ARG A 57 -6.73 26.52 5.17
C ARG A 57 -5.45 26.60 4.35
N HIS A 58 -4.55 27.53 4.69
CA HIS A 58 -3.25 27.64 4.02
C HIS A 58 -2.39 26.38 4.27
N ILE A 59 -2.40 25.85 5.51
CA ILE A 59 -1.67 24.63 5.84
C ILE A 59 -2.29 23.42 5.09
N GLU A 60 -3.61 23.28 5.10
CA GLU A 60 -4.31 22.21 4.35
C GLU A 60 -3.93 22.27 2.86
N LEU A 61 -3.97 23.46 2.24
CA LEU A 61 -3.60 23.64 0.84
C LEU A 61 -2.13 23.26 0.55
N LEU A 62 -1.22 23.63 1.43
CA LEU A 62 0.19 23.24 1.32
C LEU A 62 0.34 21.71 1.34
N LEU A 63 -0.32 21.03 2.28
CA LEU A 63 -0.25 19.58 2.42
C LEU A 63 -0.90 18.84 1.24
N ASP A 64 -1.99 19.38 0.70
CA ASP A 64 -2.64 18.85 -0.51
C ASP A 64 -1.74 18.97 -1.74
N TYR A 65 -0.98 20.08 -1.88
CA TYR A 65 0.04 20.19 -2.92
C TYR A 65 1.15 19.17 -2.73
N CYS A 66 1.63 18.95 -1.51
CA CYS A 66 2.62 17.91 -1.23
C CYS A 66 2.11 16.51 -1.64
N THR A 67 0.88 16.17 -1.28
CA THR A 67 0.23 14.90 -1.68
C THR A 67 0.21 14.74 -3.20
N ARG A 68 -0.30 15.76 -3.92
CA ARG A 68 -0.33 15.77 -5.39
C ARG A 68 1.05 15.57 -6.01
N TYR A 69 2.08 16.18 -5.44
CA TYR A 69 3.44 16.08 -5.98
C TYR A 69 4.09 14.73 -5.66
N TYR A 70 3.75 14.10 -4.55
CA TYR A 70 4.13 12.71 -4.29
C TYR A 70 3.46 11.74 -5.27
N GLU A 71 2.17 11.89 -5.56
CA GLU A 71 1.46 11.09 -6.56
C GLU A 71 2.11 11.24 -7.95
N ARG A 72 2.41 12.48 -8.37
CA ARG A 72 3.17 12.74 -9.59
C ARG A 72 4.55 12.07 -9.56
N GLN A 73 5.23 12.08 -8.40
CA GLN A 73 6.54 11.43 -8.25
C GLN A 73 6.45 9.92 -8.41
N PHE A 74 5.40 9.28 -7.94
CA PHE A 74 5.15 7.86 -8.23
C PHE A 74 5.00 7.61 -9.74
N ILE A 75 4.23 8.43 -10.45
CA ILE A 75 4.10 8.30 -11.91
C ILE A 75 5.47 8.42 -12.60
N THR A 76 6.26 9.42 -12.26
CA THR A 76 7.56 9.69 -12.93
C THR A 76 8.66 8.69 -12.59
N ARG A 77 8.47 7.87 -11.55
CA ARG A 77 9.40 6.82 -11.12
C ARG A 77 8.97 5.40 -11.52
N GLU A 78 8.11 5.27 -12.52
CA GLU A 78 7.51 4.00 -12.96
C GLU A 78 8.51 2.82 -13.04
N ASN A 79 9.65 3.00 -13.69
CA ASN A 79 10.67 1.95 -13.81
C ASN A 79 11.24 1.52 -12.44
N LYS A 80 11.48 2.48 -11.54
CA LYS A 80 11.98 2.19 -10.19
C LYS A 80 10.90 1.50 -9.36
N ASN A 81 9.67 1.97 -9.46
CA ASN A 81 8.52 1.40 -8.76
C ASN A 81 8.28 -0.03 -9.20
N LYS A 82 8.30 -0.30 -10.51
CA LYS A 82 8.17 -1.66 -11.05
C LYS A 82 9.24 -2.60 -10.51
N THR A 83 10.49 -2.16 -10.45
CA THR A 83 11.58 -2.96 -9.87
C THR A 83 11.34 -3.25 -8.38
N LEU A 84 10.79 -2.29 -7.63
CA LEU A 84 10.45 -2.48 -6.22
C LEU A 84 9.29 -3.48 -6.05
N LEU A 85 8.25 -3.38 -6.89
CA LEU A 85 7.14 -4.33 -6.90
C LEU A 85 7.59 -5.74 -7.26
N ASP A 86 8.46 -5.91 -8.26
CA ASP A 86 9.02 -7.21 -8.63
C ASP A 86 9.80 -7.84 -7.47
N LYS A 87 10.54 -7.03 -6.71
CA LYS A 87 11.25 -7.49 -5.49
C LYS A 87 10.25 -7.90 -4.41
N MET A 88 9.26 -7.06 -4.14
CA MET A 88 8.20 -7.36 -3.17
C MET A 88 7.49 -8.67 -3.53
N GLU A 89 7.14 -8.88 -4.78
CA GLU A 89 6.50 -10.12 -5.24
C GLU A 89 7.35 -11.35 -4.91
N LYS A 90 8.66 -11.29 -5.18
CA LYS A 90 9.59 -12.37 -4.84
C LYS A 90 9.66 -12.64 -3.34
N LEU A 91 9.62 -11.58 -2.51
CA LEU A 91 9.59 -11.73 -1.05
C LEU A 91 8.28 -12.40 -0.59
N LEU A 92 7.14 -12.01 -1.15
CA LEU A 92 5.85 -12.63 -0.85
C LEU A 92 5.80 -14.09 -1.32
N GLU A 93 6.32 -14.40 -2.51
CA GLU A 93 6.42 -15.77 -3.01
C GLU A 93 7.32 -16.63 -2.12
N HIS A 94 8.46 -16.09 -1.70
CA HIS A 94 9.35 -16.75 -0.74
C HIS A 94 8.64 -17.00 0.60
N HIS A 95 7.91 -16.02 1.12
CA HIS A 95 7.13 -16.16 2.35
C HIS A 95 6.08 -17.27 2.24
N ILE A 96 5.36 -17.34 1.11
CA ILE A 96 4.39 -18.40 0.84
C ILE A 96 5.08 -19.77 0.78
N ALA A 97 6.23 -19.86 0.12
CA ALA A 97 6.98 -21.11 -0.05
C ALA A 97 7.67 -21.59 1.24
N SER A 98 7.99 -20.68 2.17
CA SER A 98 8.71 -21.00 3.43
C SER A 98 7.92 -21.86 4.42
N GLY A 99 6.61 -22.01 4.20
CA GLY A 99 5.72 -22.75 5.13
C GLY A 99 5.32 -21.96 6.38
N GLN A 100 5.74 -20.70 6.53
CA GLN A 100 5.40 -19.86 7.69
C GLN A 100 3.89 -19.66 7.84
N LEU A 101 3.15 -19.69 6.74
CA LEU A 101 1.69 -19.55 6.73
C LEU A 101 0.99 -20.68 7.48
N GLN A 102 1.55 -21.89 7.51
CA GLN A 102 0.99 -23.02 8.28
C GLN A 102 0.96 -22.74 9.78
N ASN A 103 1.87 -21.87 10.26
CA ASN A 103 1.97 -21.44 11.64
C ASN A 103 1.20 -20.13 11.90
N GLY A 104 0.42 -19.65 10.91
CA GLY A 104 -0.34 -18.41 11.02
C GLY A 104 0.50 -17.13 10.90
N ILE A 105 1.77 -17.24 10.49
CA ILE A 105 2.67 -16.08 10.33
C ILE A 105 2.38 -15.42 8.98
N MET A 106 1.77 -14.23 9.04
CA MET A 106 1.51 -13.40 7.87
C MET A 106 2.69 -12.49 7.54
N PRO A 107 2.84 -12.01 6.30
CA PRO A 107 3.87 -11.04 5.95
C PRO A 107 3.70 -9.76 6.78
N ASP A 108 4.78 -9.31 7.41
CA ASP A 108 4.80 -8.06 8.16
C ASP A 108 5.20 -6.90 7.24
N PRO A 109 4.37 -5.84 7.12
CA PRO A 109 4.68 -4.65 6.31
C PRO A 109 6.03 -4.01 6.69
N LYS A 110 6.38 -4.02 7.97
CA LYS A 110 7.64 -3.46 8.46
C LYS A 110 8.84 -4.23 7.91
N ILE A 111 8.81 -5.56 8.04
CA ILE A 111 9.90 -6.43 7.54
C ILE A 111 10.06 -6.27 6.03
N LEU A 112 8.94 -6.31 5.28
CA LEU A 112 8.96 -6.14 3.83
C LEU A 112 9.50 -4.78 3.41
N SER A 113 9.08 -3.71 4.08
CA SER A 113 9.56 -2.36 3.76
C SER A 113 11.06 -2.20 4.07
N GLU A 114 11.54 -2.78 5.18
CA GLU A 114 12.96 -2.77 5.54
C GLU A 114 13.82 -3.51 4.50
N GLU A 115 13.40 -4.68 4.03
CA GLU A 115 14.09 -5.44 2.97
C GLU A 115 14.12 -4.70 1.62
N LEU A 116 13.09 -3.88 1.36
CA LEU A 116 13.04 -3.02 0.18
C LEU A 116 13.81 -1.69 0.36
N GLY A 117 14.29 -1.40 1.59
CA GLY A 117 14.96 -0.15 1.93
C GLY A 117 14.00 1.04 2.06
N LEU A 118 12.71 0.79 2.21
CA LEU A 118 11.64 1.79 2.28
C LEU A 118 11.17 2.05 3.72
N SER A 119 10.48 3.19 3.96
CA SER A 119 9.63 3.35 5.13
C SER A 119 8.33 2.55 4.96
N PRO A 120 7.71 2.06 6.05
CA PRO A 120 6.43 1.36 5.96
C PRO A 120 5.34 2.20 5.27
N ALA A 121 5.26 3.50 5.60
CA ALA A 121 4.27 4.39 5.00
C ALA A 121 4.48 4.58 3.48
N TYR A 122 5.73 4.82 3.04
CA TYR A 122 6.03 4.94 1.61
C TYR A 122 5.75 3.63 0.86
N PHE A 123 6.07 2.49 1.46
CA PHE A 123 5.80 1.19 0.89
C PHE A 123 4.30 0.94 0.68
N GLU A 124 3.48 1.24 1.70
CA GLU A 124 2.02 1.08 1.61
C GLU A 124 1.40 2.01 0.56
N ASP A 125 1.83 3.28 0.52
CA ASP A 125 1.35 4.25 -0.45
C ASP A 125 1.76 3.88 -1.89
N LEU A 126 3.01 3.43 -2.08
CA LEU A 126 3.50 2.94 -3.37
C LEU A 126 2.69 1.73 -3.84
N LEU A 127 2.49 0.74 -2.97
CA LEU A 127 1.71 -0.46 -3.29
C LEU A 127 0.28 -0.11 -3.67
N LYS A 128 -0.36 0.76 -2.88
CA LYS A 128 -1.72 1.22 -3.15
C LYS A 128 -1.81 2.02 -4.44
N PHE A 129 -0.83 2.87 -4.72
CA PHE A 129 -0.77 3.65 -5.96
C PHE A 129 -0.66 2.74 -7.20
N GLU A 130 0.26 1.77 -7.18
CA GLU A 130 0.56 0.92 -8.33
C GLU A 130 -0.49 -0.19 -8.56
N THR A 131 -1.10 -0.70 -7.49
CA THR A 131 -1.97 -1.88 -7.56
C THR A 131 -3.43 -1.60 -7.20
N GLY A 132 -3.71 -0.45 -6.59
CA GLY A 132 -5.02 -0.12 -6.01
C GLY A 132 -5.37 -0.93 -4.77
N LYS A 133 -4.42 -1.67 -4.16
CA LYS A 133 -4.66 -2.62 -3.08
C LYS A 133 -3.77 -2.37 -1.88
N THR A 134 -4.28 -2.73 -0.70
CA THR A 134 -3.46 -2.86 0.52
C THR A 134 -2.55 -4.09 0.41
N LEU A 135 -1.53 -4.18 1.27
CA LEU A 135 -0.67 -5.37 1.33
C LEU A 135 -1.47 -6.65 1.62
N GLU A 136 -2.43 -6.57 2.53
CA GLU A 136 -3.28 -7.71 2.86
C GLU A 136 -4.08 -8.21 1.66
N GLU A 137 -4.77 -7.29 0.95
CA GLU A 137 -5.54 -7.62 -0.25
C GLU A 137 -4.65 -8.19 -1.36
N TYR A 138 -3.48 -7.59 -1.57
CA TYR A 138 -2.51 -8.04 -2.58
C TYR A 138 -1.98 -9.43 -2.23
N PHE A 139 -1.63 -9.66 -0.97
CA PHE A 139 -1.16 -10.95 -0.51
C PHE A 139 -2.23 -12.05 -0.62
N GLN A 140 -3.50 -11.74 -0.32
CA GLN A 140 -4.60 -12.69 -0.53
C GLN A 140 -4.73 -13.11 -1.99
N LEU A 141 -4.53 -12.20 -2.95
CA LEU A 141 -4.51 -12.55 -4.38
C LEU A 141 -3.35 -13.48 -4.71
N LYS A 142 -2.15 -13.21 -4.22
CA LYS A 142 -0.96 -14.08 -4.43
C LYS A 142 -1.13 -15.47 -3.82
N ARG A 143 -1.73 -15.56 -2.62
CA ARG A 143 -2.12 -16.85 -2.02
C ARG A 143 -3.08 -17.63 -2.92
N LEU A 144 -4.05 -16.93 -3.50
CA LEU A 144 -5.04 -17.56 -4.37
C LEU A 144 -4.42 -18.02 -5.71
N GLU A 145 -3.52 -17.23 -6.30
CA GLU A 145 -2.75 -17.60 -7.48
C GLU A 145 -1.91 -18.85 -7.22
N THR A 146 -1.26 -18.91 -6.06
CA THR A 146 -0.51 -20.10 -5.63
C THR A 146 -1.43 -21.31 -5.43
N ALA A 147 -2.61 -21.11 -4.82
CA ALA A 147 -3.61 -22.16 -4.68
C ALA A 147 -4.05 -22.72 -6.04
N LYS A 148 -4.29 -21.87 -7.04
CA LYS A 148 -4.63 -22.29 -8.40
C LYS A 148 -3.52 -23.16 -9.01
N ARG A 149 -2.25 -22.77 -8.90
CA ARG A 149 -1.12 -23.55 -9.38
C ARG A 149 -1.02 -24.91 -8.69
N MET A 150 -1.22 -24.94 -7.36
CA MET A 150 -1.20 -26.18 -6.57
C MET A 150 -2.36 -27.12 -6.92
N LEU A 151 -3.54 -26.58 -7.19
CA LEU A 151 -4.71 -27.38 -7.59
C LEU A 151 -4.52 -28.15 -8.89
N LEU A 152 -3.69 -27.65 -9.80
CA LEU A 152 -3.36 -28.31 -11.07
C LEU A 152 -2.33 -29.44 -10.89
N GLN A 153 -1.71 -29.56 -9.73
CA GLN A 153 -0.82 -30.69 -9.42
C GLN A 153 -1.65 -31.90 -8.98
N LYS A 154 -1.34 -33.08 -9.53
CA LYS A 154 -2.15 -34.30 -9.36
C LYS A 154 -2.36 -34.71 -7.88
N ASP A 155 -1.36 -34.47 -7.02
CA ASP A 155 -1.34 -34.99 -5.64
C ASP A 155 -1.72 -33.92 -4.57
N CYS A 156 -2.03 -32.70 -4.95
CA CYS A 156 -2.35 -31.62 -4.02
C CYS A 156 -3.85 -31.54 -3.70
N MET A 157 -4.30 -32.18 -2.61
CA MET A 157 -5.69 -32.08 -2.15
C MET A 157 -6.04 -30.68 -1.62
N PRO A 158 -7.29 -30.20 -1.78
CA PRO A 158 -7.71 -28.89 -1.24
C PRO A 158 -7.46 -28.73 0.27
N THR A 159 -7.52 -29.82 1.05
CA THR A 159 -7.18 -29.83 2.49
C THR A 159 -5.71 -29.51 2.75
N ILE A 160 -4.82 -30.07 1.93
CA ILE A 160 -3.37 -29.84 2.03
C ILE A 160 -3.08 -28.39 1.63
N ILE A 161 -3.67 -27.90 0.55
CA ILE A 161 -3.52 -26.54 0.06
C ILE A 161 -3.99 -25.53 1.12
N ALA A 162 -5.17 -25.74 1.70
CA ALA A 162 -5.71 -24.89 2.77
C ALA A 162 -4.73 -24.79 3.94
N LYS A 163 -4.17 -25.91 4.39
CA LYS A 163 -3.19 -25.94 5.48
C LYS A 163 -1.88 -25.24 5.10
N GLN A 164 -1.31 -25.57 3.95
CA GLN A 164 -0.03 -25.00 3.49
C GLN A 164 -0.10 -23.49 3.28
N LEU A 165 -1.24 -22.99 2.81
CA LEU A 165 -1.45 -21.56 2.60
C LEU A 165 -2.01 -20.84 3.84
N GLY A 166 -2.11 -21.52 5.01
CA GLY A 166 -2.53 -20.89 6.27
C GLY A 166 -4.01 -20.47 6.31
N TYR A 167 -4.88 -21.18 5.62
CA TYR A 167 -6.32 -20.96 5.77
C TYR A 167 -6.84 -21.69 7.01
N PRO A 168 -7.78 -21.07 7.77
CA PRO A 168 -8.28 -21.67 9.03
C PRO A 168 -8.94 -23.04 8.84
N SER A 169 -9.54 -23.27 7.68
CA SER A 169 -10.17 -24.55 7.33
C SER A 169 -10.29 -24.71 5.81
N VAL A 170 -10.47 -25.95 5.34
CA VAL A 170 -10.73 -26.22 3.92
C VAL A 170 -12.06 -25.62 3.45
N GLN A 171 -13.05 -25.52 4.34
CA GLN A 171 -14.35 -24.91 4.05
C GLN A 171 -14.17 -23.40 3.81
N TYR A 172 -13.41 -22.72 4.67
CA TYR A 172 -13.09 -21.30 4.50
C TYR A 172 -12.29 -21.08 3.22
N PHE A 173 -11.26 -21.89 2.97
CA PHE A 173 -10.51 -21.86 1.72
C PHE A 173 -11.43 -21.99 0.50
N SER A 174 -12.31 -22.99 0.49
CA SER A 174 -13.23 -23.24 -0.63
C SER A 174 -14.18 -22.07 -0.87
N LEU A 175 -14.64 -21.42 0.20
CA LEU A 175 -15.51 -20.26 0.12
C LEU A 175 -14.77 -19.04 -0.47
N ILE A 176 -13.55 -18.75 0.01
CA ILE A 176 -12.74 -17.63 -0.49
C ILE A 176 -12.30 -17.90 -1.93
N PHE A 177 -11.87 -19.13 -2.23
CA PHE A 177 -11.48 -19.51 -3.58
C PHE A 177 -12.64 -19.31 -4.58
N LYS A 178 -13.85 -19.75 -4.24
CA LYS A 178 -15.02 -19.63 -5.12
C LYS A 178 -15.41 -18.17 -5.42
N LYS A 179 -15.16 -17.24 -4.50
CA LYS A 179 -15.54 -15.82 -4.68
C LYS A 179 -14.85 -15.14 -5.87
N ILE A 180 -13.65 -15.56 -6.27
CA ILE A 180 -12.85 -14.89 -7.30
C ILE A 180 -12.97 -15.61 -8.66
N PRO A 181 -12.63 -16.92 -8.82
CA PRO A 181 -12.78 -17.59 -10.10
C PRO A 181 -14.22 -18.04 -10.40
N GLY A 182 -15.14 -17.97 -9.42
CA GLY A 182 -16.53 -18.44 -9.56
C GLY A 182 -16.72 -19.96 -9.40
N PHE A 183 -15.64 -20.73 -9.31
CA PHE A 183 -15.63 -22.20 -9.20
C PHE A 183 -15.08 -22.63 -7.85
N SER A 184 -15.58 -23.73 -7.31
CA SER A 184 -14.94 -24.38 -6.14
C SER A 184 -13.57 -24.94 -6.53
N PRO A 185 -12.67 -25.20 -5.56
CA PRO A 185 -11.36 -25.81 -5.82
C PRO A 185 -11.44 -27.12 -6.62
N SER A 186 -12.45 -27.95 -6.35
CA SER A 186 -12.65 -29.22 -7.06
C SER A 186 -13.12 -29.01 -8.50
N GLU A 187 -14.09 -28.11 -8.72
CA GLU A 187 -14.58 -27.74 -10.05
C GLU A 187 -13.45 -27.10 -10.88
N TYR A 188 -12.63 -26.23 -10.27
CA TYR A 188 -11.49 -25.60 -10.92
C TYR A 188 -10.47 -26.63 -11.40
N ARG A 189 -10.14 -27.62 -10.56
CA ARG A 189 -9.26 -28.73 -10.96
C ARG A 189 -9.85 -29.52 -12.13
N TYR A 190 -11.14 -29.85 -12.05
CA TYR A 190 -11.79 -30.65 -13.10
C TYR A 190 -11.85 -29.93 -14.45
N SER A 191 -12.05 -28.62 -14.45
CA SER A 191 -12.16 -27.83 -15.68
C SER A 191 -10.81 -27.51 -16.34
N HIS A 192 -9.68 -27.71 -15.64
CA HIS A 192 -8.35 -27.34 -16.14
C HIS A 192 -7.36 -28.54 -16.24
N ASN A 193 -7.81 -29.77 -15.89
CA ASN A 193 -7.13 -31.03 -16.15
C ASN A 193 -7.84 -31.79 -17.24
#